data_065d195f9a81cbca2933c05c58f80e80
#
_entry.id   065d195f9a81cbca2933c05c58f80e80
#
_cell.length_a   1.000
_cell.length_b   1.000
_cell.length_c   1.000
_cell.angle_alpha   90.00
_cell.angle_beta   90.00
_cell.angle_gamma   90.00
#
_symmetry.space_group_name_H-M   'P 1'
#
loop_
_entity.id
_entity.type
_entity.pdbx_description
1 polymer ?
#
loop_
_entity_poly.entity_id
_entity_poly.type
_entity_poly.pdbx_seq_one_letter_code
_entity_poly.pdbx_strand_id
1 'polypeptide(L)'
;MKSHILVETANVKAGNECLRYLLGRPAAHQVGMAMIYGRPGLGKTQFSQRQAIQNGYVYLSALKASTPKSFLVDLLAKLRWRYENDDSRVIGHRPKLFREVIDLLNTHTTREHMPVIIIDETDNIIHFRHEEIVGMLRDIADNTVASVVLVGMQDLREKVMRLNTHYYNRFIYFCEFKPLSNEDCRKMCAELAEVKIATDLANYTNGKDQARGDARK
;
A
#
# COMPACT_ATOMS: atom_id res chain seq x y z
N MET A 1 4.66 -25.44 4.02
CA MET A 1 3.99 -24.41 3.17
C MET A 1 5.05 -23.47 2.63
N LYS A 2 5.13 -23.32 1.32
CA LYS A 2 6.15 -22.49 0.66
C LYS A 2 5.89 -21.01 0.96
N SER A 3 6.68 -20.42 1.86
CA SER A 3 6.47 -19.04 2.36
C SER A 3 6.89 -17.94 1.39
N HIS A 4 7.56 -18.27 0.28
CA HIS A 4 8.16 -17.30 -0.63
C HIS A 4 7.39 -17.10 -1.95
N ILE A 5 6.26 -17.78 -2.14
CA ILE A 5 5.48 -17.71 -3.37
C ILE A 5 4.30 -16.74 -3.15
N LEU A 6 4.19 -15.73 -4.01
CA LEU A 6 2.96 -14.95 -4.14
C LEU A 6 2.12 -15.57 -5.25
N VAL A 7 1.04 -16.23 -4.86
CA VAL A 7 0.11 -16.84 -5.82
C VAL A 7 -0.61 -15.76 -6.60
N GLU A 8 -0.68 -15.88 -7.91
CA GLU A 8 -1.32 -14.90 -8.77
C GLU A 8 -2.86 -14.99 -8.72
N THR A 9 -3.43 -14.52 -7.62
CA THR A 9 -4.88 -14.39 -7.41
C THR A 9 -5.46 -13.18 -8.14
N ALA A 10 -6.79 -13.08 -8.22
CA ALA A 10 -7.48 -11.90 -8.77
C ALA A 10 -7.07 -10.61 -8.05
N ASN A 11 -6.89 -10.64 -6.72
CA ASN A 11 -6.43 -9.49 -5.94
C ASN A 11 -4.99 -9.07 -6.30
N VAL A 12 -4.09 -10.04 -6.49
CA VAL A 12 -2.71 -9.77 -6.90
C VAL A 12 -2.66 -9.14 -8.31
N LYS A 13 -3.49 -9.65 -9.24
CA LYS A 13 -3.62 -9.08 -10.58
C LYS A 13 -4.13 -7.65 -10.53
N ALA A 14 -5.19 -7.38 -9.76
CA ALA A 14 -5.75 -6.04 -9.60
C ALA A 14 -4.74 -5.07 -8.96
N GLY A 15 -3.99 -5.51 -7.94
CA GLY A 15 -2.93 -4.72 -7.32
C GLY A 15 -1.79 -4.40 -8.29
N ASN A 16 -1.37 -5.39 -9.09
CA ASN A 16 -0.35 -5.17 -10.13
C ASN A 16 -0.83 -4.22 -11.23
N GLU A 17 -2.10 -4.28 -11.61
CA GLU A 17 -2.71 -3.34 -12.55
C GLU A 17 -2.72 -1.92 -11.99
N CYS A 18 -3.09 -1.75 -10.72
CA CYS A 18 -3.03 -0.47 -10.02
C CYS A 18 -1.63 0.14 -10.07
N LEU A 19 -0.60 -0.63 -9.72
CA LEU A 19 0.80 -0.17 -9.75
C LEU A 19 1.25 0.14 -11.18
N ARG A 20 0.88 -0.68 -12.15
CA ARG A 20 1.20 -0.44 -13.57
C ARG A 20 0.56 0.85 -14.08
N TYR A 21 -0.70 1.11 -13.71
CA TYR A 21 -1.40 2.34 -14.06
C TYR A 21 -0.70 3.58 -13.47
N LEU A 22 -0.31 3.52 -12.18
CA LEU A 22 0.45 4.58 -11.53
C LEU A 22 1.77 4.87 -12.22
N LEU A 23 2.54 3.85 -12.56
CA LEU A 23 3.85 4.00 -13.17
C LEU A 23 3.76 4.41 -14.65
N GLY A 24 2.70 4.00 -15.35
CA GLY A 24 2.47 4.37 -16.76
C GLY A 24 1.86 5.76 -16.96
N ARG A 25 1.55 6.51 -15.89
CA ARG A 25 0.97 7.84 -16.02
C ARG A 25 1.95 8.84 -16.63
N PRO A 26 1.46 9.86 -17.37
CA PRO A 26 2.28 10.99 -17.78
C PRO A 26 2.73 11.78 -16.55
N ALA A 27 3.99 11.68 -16.18
CA ALA A 27 4.55 12.28 -14.95
C ALA A 27 4.38 13.81 -14.89
N ALA A 28 4.27 14.48 -16.06
CA ALA A 28 4.16 15.93 -16.12
C ALA A 28 2.79 16.50 -15.74
N HIS A 29 1.73 15.68 -15.68
CA HIS A 29 0.35 16.21 -15.59
C HIS A 29 -0.56 15.48 -14.60
N GLN A 30 -0.11 14.44 -13.92
CA GLN A 30 -0.97 13.67 -13.02
C GLN A 30 -0.30 13.34 -11.69
N VAL A 31 -0.97 13.69 -10.62
CA VAL A 31 -0.59 13.29 -9.26
C VAL A 31 -0.68 11.77 -9.13
N GLY A 32 0.36 11.15 -8.60
CA GLY A 32 0.48 9.70 -8.50
C GLY A 32 -0.05 9.15 -7.18
N MET A 33 -1.35 9.24 -6.87
CA MET A 33 -1.90 8.62 -5.68
C MET A 33 -2.89 7.50 -6.03
N ALA A 34 -2.81 6.38 -5.28
CA ALA A 34 -3.78 5.28 -5.39
C ALA A 34 -4.12 4.70 -4.02
N MET A 35 -5.23 3.98 -3.96
CA MET A 35 -5.66 3.22 -2.79
C MET A 35 -5.77 1.73 -3.11
N ILE A 36 -5.28 0.90 -2.18
CA ILE A 36 -5.55 -0.54 -2.12
C ILE A 36 -6.31 -0.78 -0.82
N TYR A 37 -7.55 -1.21 -0.90
CA TYR A 37 -8.41 -1.35 0.27
C TYR A 37 -9.24 -2.62 0.23
N GLY A 38 -9.80 -3.03 1.36
CA GLY A 38 -10.63 -4.22 1.46
C GLY A 38 -10.63 -4.80 2.87
N ARG A 39 -11.42 -5.86 3.08
CA ARG A 39 -11.54 -6.53 4.38
C ARG A 39 -10.19 -7.03 4.91
N PRO A 40 -10.04 -7.22 6.23
CA PRO A 40 -8.85 -7.85 6.80
C PRO A 40 -8.67 -9.27 6.26
N GLY A 41 -7.43 -9.74 6.21
CA GLY A 41 -7.10 -11.11 5.77
C GLY A 41 -7.07 -11.35 4.25
N LEU A 42 -7.29 -10.34 3.41
CA LEU A 42 -7.30 -10.47 1.94
C LEU A 42 -5.90 -10.35 1.28
N GLY A 43 -4.84 -10.33 2.08
CA GLY A 43 -3.46 -10.34 1.59
C GLY A 43 -2.89 -8.99 1.17
N LYS A 44 -3.53 -7.85 1.49
CA LYS A 44 -3.05 -6.51 1.14
C LYS A 44 -1.62 -6.23 1.62
N THR A 45 -1.35 -6.44 2.91
CA THR A 45 -0.03 -6.26 3.52
C THR A 45 1.01 -7.16 2.87
N GLN A 46 0.68 -8.43 2.65
CA GLN A 46 1.59 -9.38 2.01
C GLN A 46 1.91 -8.96 0.57
N PHE A 47 0.91 -8.53 -0.19
CA PHE A 47 1.09 -7.97 -1.52
C PHE A 47 2.02 -6.76 -1.48
N SER A 48 1.73 -5.78 -0.62
CA SER A 48 2.47 -4.52 -0.50
C SER A 48 3.94 -4.73 -0.14
N GLN A 49 4.21 -5.56 0.86
CA GLN A 49 5.58 -5.89 1.27
C GLN A 49 6.34 -6.60 0.14
N ARG A 50 5.69 -7.52 -0.55
CA ARG A 50 6.31 -8.23 -1.65
C ARG A 50 6.63 -7.32 -2.84
N GLN A 51 5.72 -6.43 -3.20
CA GLN A 51 5.96 -5.41 -4.23
C GLN A 51 7.12 -4.50 -3.84
N ALA A 52 7.21 -4.11 -2.57
CA ALA A 52 8.32 -3.31 -2.07
C ALA A 52 9.67 -4.03 -2.23
N ILE A 53 9.74 -5.31 -1.84
CA ILE A 53 10.97 -6.11 -1.96
C ILE A 53 11.35 -6.35 -3.42
N GLN A 54 10.40 -6.77 -4.26
CA GLN A 54 10.68 -7.15 -5.65
C GLN A 54 11.03 -5.97 -6.55
N ASN A 55 10.39 -4.82 -6.34
CA ASN A 55 10.56 -3.64 -7.19
C ASN A 55 11.35 -2.51 -6.51
N GLY A 56 11.80 -2.72 -5.28
CA GLY A 56 12.54 -1.73 -4.53
C GLY A 56 11.71 -0.50 -4.13
N TYR A 57 10.42 -0.67 -3.92
CA TYR A 57 9.55 0.41 -3.43
C TYR A 57 9.79 0.67 -1.95
N VAL A 58 9.52 1.89 -1.51
CA VAL A 58 9.60 2.25 -0.09
C VAL A 58 8.31 1.82 0.61
N TYR A 59 8.43 0.95 1.61
CA TYR A 59 7.29 0.46 2.40
C TYR A 59 7.36 1.00 3.82
N LEU A 60 6.26 1.59 4.27
CA LEU A 60 6.08 2.08 5.62
C LEU A 60 4.73 1.61 6.16
N SER A 61 4.72 1.02 7.37
CA SER A 61 3.49 0.72 8.10
C SER A 61 3.17 1.87 9.04
N ALA A 62 1.99 2.47 8.89
CA ALA A 62 1.55 3.58 9.71
C ALA A 62 1.20 3.10 11.13
N LEU A 63 1.71 3.79 12.15
CA LEU A 63 1.44 3.47 13.54
C LEU A 63 0.36 4.41 14.12
N LYS A 64 -0.47 3.91 15.04
CA LYS A 64 -1.46 4.74 15.77
C LYS A 64 -0.83 5.88 16.55
N ALA A 65 0.41 5.69 17.00
CA ALA A 65 1.18 6.68 17.75
C ALA A 65 1.93 7.67 16.84
N SER A 66 1.85 7.54 15.51
CA SER A 66 2.56 8.41 14.59
C SER A 66 2.09 9.85 14.70
N THR A 67 3.00 10.73 15.01
CA THR A 67 2.82 12.17 14.84
C THR A 67 3.30 12.59 13.44
N PRO A 68 2.90 13.75 12.91
CA PRO A 68 3.42 14.25 11.63
C PRO A 68 4.95 14.29 11.56
N LYS A 69 5.60 14.62 12.68
CA LYS A 69 7.07 14.62 12.75
C LYS A 69 7.65 13.21 12.75
N SER A 70 7.15 12.30 13.60
CA SER A 70 7.67 10.93 13.64
C SER A 70 7.44 10.19 12.32
N PHE A 71 6.31 10.42 11.68
CA PHE A 71 6.02 9.88 10.35
C PHE A 71 7.05 10.32 9.31
N LEU A 72 7.44 11.61 9.28
CA LEU A 72 8.50 12.11 8.39
C LEU A 72 9.87 11.53 8.72
N VAL A 73 10.19 11.34 10.00
CA VAL A 73 11.43 10.69 10.43
C VAL A 73 11.50 9.26 9.89
N ASP A 74 10.42 8.49 10.08
CA ASP A 74 10.37 7.10 9.63
C ASP A 74 10.41 7.00 8.10
N LEU A 75 9.69 7.87 7.40
CA LEU A 75 9.69 7.92 5.93
C LEU A 75 11.09 8.27 5.40
N LEU A 76 11.71 9.31 5.94
CA LEU A 76 13.02 9.75 5.50
C LEU A 76 14.10 8.70 5.78
N ALA A 77 14.04 8.03 6.93
CA ALA A 77 14.97 6.93 7.24
C ALA A 77 14.84 5.79 6.22
N LYS A 78 13.61 5.43 5.82
CA LYS A 78 13.38 4.42 4.78
C LYS A 78 13.88 4.86 3.40
N LEU A 79 13.69 6.13 3.04
CA LEU A 79 14.16 6.69 1.78
C LEU A 79 15.69 6.73 1.72
N ARG A 80 16.38 7.22 2.77
CA ARG A 80 17.84 7.24 2.85
C ARG A 80 18.42 5.84 2.77
N TRP A 81 17.87 4.91 3.53
CA TRP A 81 18.31 3.52 3.46
C TRP A 81 18.14 2.95 2.04
N ARG A 82 17.03 3.25 1.39
CA ARG A 82 16.71 2.71 0.05
C ARG A 82 17.61 3.29 -1.04
N TYR A 83 17.86 4.57 -1.02
CA TYR A 83 18.51 5.29 -2.12
C TYR A 83 19.99 5.60 -1.86
N GLU A 84 20.38 5.82 -0.62
CA GLU A 84 21.73 6.22 -0.23
C GLU A 84 22.47 5.14 0.57
N ASN A 85 21.80 4.05 0.93
CA ASN A 85 22.30 3.02 1.85
C ASN A 85 22.76 3.62 3.19
N ASP A 86 22.08 4.68 3.63
CA ASP A 86 22.35 5.42 4.85
C ASP A 86 21.35 5.05 5.94
N ASP A 87 21.81 4.49 7.04
CA ASP A 87 21.04 4.12 8.22
C ASP A 87 21.23 5.12 9.39
N SER A 88 21.87 6.25 9.13
CA SER A 88 22.13 7.27 10.14
C SER A 88 20.82 7.82 10.74
N ARG A 89 20.92 8.22 12.00
CA ARG A 89 19.77 8.76 12.74
C ARG A 89 19.24 10.03 12.08
N VAL A 90 17.97 10.02 11.72
CA VAL A 90 17.27 11.18 11.19
C VAL A 90 16.90 12.16 12.30
N ILE A 91 17.42 13.39 12.23
CA ILE A 91 17.18 14.45 13.21
C ILE A 91 16.82 15.74 12.50
N GLY A 92 15.72 16.39 12.92
CA GLY A 92 15.34 17.68 12.36
C GLY A 92 13.99 18.17 12.86
N HIS A 93 13.64 19.39 12.47
CA HIS A 93 12.29 19.93 12.60
C HIS A 93 11.47 19.64 11.35
N ARG A 94 10.14 19.59 11.47
CA ARG A 94 9.22 19.18 10.39
C ARG A 94 9.52 19.80 9.02
N PRO A 95 9.64 21.13 8.86
CA PRO A 95 9.90 21.74 7.55
C PRO A 95 11.21 21.29 6.90
N LYS A 96 12.26 21.04 7.70
CA LYS A 96 13.52 20.52 7.20
C LYS A 96 13.37 19.08 6.72
N LEU A 97 12.78 18.22 7.55
CA LEU A 97 12.55 16.81 7.21
C LEU A 97 11.68 16.66 5.95
N PHE A 98 10.64 17.49 5.84
CA PHE A 98 9.76 17.48 4.68
C PHE A 98 10.49 17.87 3.39
N ARG A 99 11.29 18.94 3.42
CA ARG A 99 12.12 19.35 2.26
C ARG A 99 13.10 18.25 1.86
N GLU A 100 13.75 17.64 2.83
CA GLU A 100 14.71 16.56 2.58
C GLU A 100 14.05 15.33 1.93
N VAL A 101 12.81 14.99 2.31
CA VAL A 101 12.01 13.96 1.62
C VAL A 101 11.78 14.33 0.14
N ILE A 102 11.36 15.58 -0.13
CA ILE A 102 11.13 16.06 -1.49
C ILE A 102 12.43 16.04 -2.32
N ASP A 103 13.53 16.57 -1.76
CA ASP A 103 14.82 16.65 -2.44
C ASP A 103 15.34 15.24 -2.77
N LEU A 104 15.25 14.31 -1.83
CA LEU A 104 15.68 12.92 -2.03
C LEU A 104 14.87 12.22 -3.12
N LEU A 105 13.54 12.37 -3.11
CA LEU A 105 12.68 11.79 -4.12
C LEU A 105 12.97 12.37 -5.51
N ASN A 106 13.15 13.69 -5.62
CA ASN A 106 13.44 14.34 -6.90
C ASN A 106 14.84 13.97 -7.43
N THR A 107 15.85 13.85 -6.53
CA THR A 107 17.22 13.45 -6.90
C THR A 107 17.24 12.03 -7.49
N HIS A 108 16.44 11.11 -6.94
CA HIS A 108 16.41 9.71 -7.36
C HIS A 108 15.33 9.38 -8.39
N THR A 109 14.66 10.41 -8.92
CA THR A 109 13.72 10.25 -10.02
C THR A 109 14.45 10.27 -11.36
N THR A 110 14.22 9.24 -12.19
CA THR A 110 14.66 9.19 -13.58
C THR A 110 13.48 8.89 -14.49
N ARG A 111 13.68 9.00 -15.82
CA ARG A 111 12.63 8.64 -16.79
C ARG A 111 12.24 7.16 -16.71
N GLU A 112 13.16 6.31 -16.28
CA GLU A 112 12.97 4.85 -16.20
C GLU A 112 12.57 4.40 -14.79
N HIS A 113 12.81 5.24 -13.76
CA HIS A 113 12.55 4.91 -12.37
C HIS A 113 11.79 6.02 -11.66
N MET A 114 10.51 5.79 -11.42
CA MET A 114 9.67 6.64 -10.56
C MET A 114 9.58 6.04 -9.17
N PRO A 115 9.94 6.79 -8.12
CA PRO A 115 9.80 6.34 -6.74
C PRO A 115 8.37 5.95 -6.40
N VAL A 116 8.19 4.83 -5.70
CA VAL A 116 6.89 4.41 -5.17
C VAL A 116 6.99 4.27 -3.66
N ILE A 117 6.07 4.92 -2.96
CA ILE A 117 5.93 4.88 -1.51
C ILE A 117 4.61 4.16 -1.20
N ILE A 118 4.69 3.04 -0.50
CA ILE A 118 3.52 2.28 -0.05
C ILE A 118 3.35 2.51 1.45
N ILE A 119 2.23 3.08 1.85
CA ILE A 119 1.86 3.28 3.25
C ILE A 119 0.80 2.27 3.61
N ASP A 120 1.16 1.30 4.43
CA ASP A 120 0.22 0.29 4.94
C ASP A 120 -0.36 0.68 6.30
N GLU A 121 -1.43 0.01 6.71
CA GLU A 121 -2.19 0.31 7.93
C GLU A 121 -2.62 1.79 7.99
N THR A 122 -2.98 2.36 6.84
CA THR A 122 -3.29 3.79 6.69
C THR A 122 -4.46 4.24 7.58
N ASP A 123 -5.32 3.31 7.96
CA ASP A 123 -6.41 3.54 8.93
C ASP A 123 -5.91 4.11 10.26
N ASN A 124 -4.67 3.85 10.62
CA ASN A 124 -4.05 4.36 11.84
C ASN A 124 -3.76 5.87 11.78
N ILE A 125 -3.69 6.46 10.61
CA ILE A 125 -3.37 7.88 10.37
C ILE A 125 -4.49 8.65 9.68
N ILE A 126 -5.54 7.98 9.19
CA ILE A 126 -6.69 8.64 8.59
C ILE A 126 -7.78 8.82 9.64
N HIS A 127 -7.60 9.80 10.48
CA HIS A 127 -8.61 10.27 11.41
C HIS A 127 -8.42 11.77 11.67
N PHE A 128 -9.44 12.41 12.19
CA PHE A 128 -9.54 13.87 12.37
C PHE A 128 -8.31 14.55 13.04
N ARG A 129 -7.57 13.78 13.86
CA ARG A 129 -6.39 14.30 14.56
C ARG A 129 -5.09 14.24 13.74
N HIS A 130 -5.10 13.56 12.58
CA HIS A 130 -3.91 13.32 11.75
C HIS A 130 -4.10 13.72 10.29
N GLU A 131 -5.06 14.59 10.00
CA GLU A 131 -5.26 15.19 8.67
C GLU A 131 -3.94 15.71 8.07
N GLU A 132 -3.05 16.22 8.93
CA GLU A 132 -1.74 16.72 8.50
C GLU A 132 -0.86 15.66 7.82
N ILE A 133 -0.93 14.39 8.23
CA ILE A 133 -0.11 13.34 7.59
C ILE A 133 -0.61 13.08 6.18
N VAL A 134 -1.92 13.01 5.98
CA VAL A 134 -2.52 12.84 4.65
C VAL A 134 -2.22 14.05 3.76
N GLY A 135 -2.28 15.25 4.34
CA GLY A 135 -1.87 16.49 3.67
C GLY A 135 -0.41 16.46 3.22
N MET A 136 0.50 16.01 4.08
CA MET A 136 1.92 15.84 3.71
C MET A 136 2.13 14.81 2.59
N LEU A 137 1.41 13.69 2.62
CA LEU A 137 1.49 12.68 1.54
C LEU A 137 1.00 13.24 0.21
N ARG A 138 -0.09 14.03 0.22
CA ARG A 138 -0.54 14.76 -0.96
C ARG A 138 0.53 15.75 -1.43
N ASP A 139 1.09 16.54 -0.54
CA ASP A 139 2.10 17.53 -0.90
C ASP A 139 3.38 16.86 -1.46
N ILE A 140 3.76 15.68 -0.97
CA ILE A 140 4.82 14.86 -1.57
C ILE A 140 4.46 14.48 -3.01
N ALA A 141 3.24 13.96 -3.22
CA ALA A 141 2.79 13.55 -4.54
C ALA A 141 2.61 14.74 -5.51
N ASP A 142 2.23 15.93 -5.01
CA ASP A 142 2.08 17.14 -5.81
C ASP A 142 3.44 17.79 -6.18
N ASN A 143 4.47 17.66 -5.33
CA ASN A 143 5.79 18.31 -5.51
C ASN A 143 6.85 17.36 -6.07
N THR A 144 6.51 16.10 -6.32
CA THR A 144 7.42 15.09 -6.88
C THR A 144 6.68 14.28 -7.94
N VAL A 145 7.41 13.50 -8.72
CA VAL A 145 6.80 12.48 -9.61
C VAL A 145 6.60 11.13 -8.88
N ALA A 146 6.88 11.06 -7.60
CA ALA A 146 6.70 9.85 -6.82
C ALA A 146 5.23 9.40 -6.81
N SER A 147 5.03 8.09 -6.74
CA SER A 147 3.72 7.50 -6.55
C SER A 147 3.50 7.19 -5.07
N VAL A 148 2.32 7.54 -4.54
CA VAL A 148 1.93 7.23 -3.16
C VAL A 148 0.75 6.27 -3.16
N VAL A 149 0.92 5.10 -2.56
CA VAL A 149 -0.12 4.08 -2.45
C VAL A 149 -0.55 3.93 -0.99
N LEU A 150 -1.80 4.25 -0.69
CA LEU A 150 -2.39 4.03 0.63
C LEU A 150 -3.03 2.65 0.68
N VAL A 151 -2.69 1.88 1.71
CA VAL A 151 -3.23 0.53 1.91
C VAL A 151 -3.98 0.47 3.24
N GLY A 152 -5.22 0.02 3.22
CA GLY A 152 -6.03 0.02 4.45
C GLY A 152 -7.31 -0.81 4.37
N MET A 153 -8.23 -0.52 5.28
CA MET A 153 -9.47 -1.25 5.47
C MET A 153 -10.51 -0.92 4.38
N GLN A 154 -11.61 -1.63 4.39
CA GLN A 154 -12.68 -1.52 3.39
C GLN A 154 -13.27 -0.10 3.30
N ASP A 155 -13.32 0.63 4.40
CA ASP A 155 -13.87 1.99 4.49
C ASP A 155 -12.82 3.11 4.28
N LEU A 156 -11.59 2.75 3.89
CA LEU A 156 -10.50 3.71 3.65
C LEU A 156 -10.91 4.82 2.69
N ARG A 157 -11.54 4.46 1.59
CA ARG A 157 -12.00 5.41 0.56
C ARG A 157 -12.97 6.44 1.13
N GLU A 158 -13.95 6.00 1.91
CA GLU A 158 -14.92 6.89 2.55
C GLU A 158 -14.28 7.76 3.63
N LYS A 159 -13.36 7.21 4.40
CA LYS A 159 -12.62 7.94 5.44
C LYS A 159 -11.85 9.10 4.83
N VAL A 160 -11.10 8.88 3.74
CA VAL A 160 -10.34 9.94 3.06
C VAL A 160 -11.28 11.01 2.47
N MET A 161 -12.38 10.59 1.86
CA MET A 161 -13.37 11.52 1.31
C MET A 161 -14.02 12.39 2.39
N ARG A 162 -14.34 11.83 3.56
CA ARG A 162 -14.89 12.56 4.71
C ARG A 162 -13.86 13.48 5.37
N LEU A 163 -12.59 13.07 5.35
CA LEU A 163 -11.52 13.88 5.91
C LEU A 163 -11.36 15.18 5.11
N ASN A 164 -11.18 15.07 3.79
CA ASN A 164 -11.07 16.21 2.91
C ASN A 164 -11.23 15.81 1.43
N THR A 165 -12.20 16.40 0.76
CA THR A 165 -12.46 16.16 -0.67
C THR A 165 -11.26 16.52 -1.56
N HIS A 166 -10.47 17.53 -1.18
CA HIS A 166 -9.26 17.90 -1.95
C HIS A 166 -8.20 16.79 -1.91
N TYR A 167 -8.08 16.06 -0.82
CA TYR A 167 -7.17 14.89 -0.76
C TYR A 167 -7.70 13.76 -1.60
N TYR A 168 -9.00 13.50 -1.51
CA TYR A 168 -9.65 12.44 -2.28
C TYR A 168 -9.47 12.61 -3.80
N ASN A 169 -9.56 13.83 -4.30
CA ASN A 169 -9.42 14.14 -5.72
C ASN A 169 -7.99 13.92 -6.28
N ARG A 170 -7.01 13.63 -5.43
CA ARG A 170 -5.64 13.28 -5.85
C ARG A 170 -5.46 11.79 -6.18
N PHE A 171 -6.43 10.96 -5.80
CA PHE A 171 -6.37 9.54 -6.10
C PHE A 171 -6.88 9.25 -7.50
N ILE A 172 -6.02 8.68 -8.33
CA ILE A 172 -6.31 8.35 -9.73
C ILE A 172 -6.70 6.87 -9.91
N TYR A 173 -6.47 6.03 -8.90
CA TYR A 173 -6.82 4.62 -8.94
C TYR A 173 -7.29 4.10 -7.58
N PHE A 174 -8.34 3.28 -7.61
CA PHE A 174 -8.94 2.65 -6.43
C PHE A 174 -9.01 1.14 -6.66
N CYS A 175 -8.19 0.39 -5.93
CA CYS A 175 -8.09 -1.06 -6.03
C CYS A 175 -8.75 -1.70 -4.81
N GLU A 176 -9.91 -2.32 -5.00
CA GLU A 176 -10.57 -3.08 -3.95
C GLU A 176 -10.13 -4.53 -3.97
N PHE A 177 -9.52 -5.00 -2.88
CA PHE A 177 -9.27 -6.43 -2.67
C PHE A 177 -10.56 -7.10 -2.19
N LYS A 178 -10.98 -8.12 -2.93
CA LYS A 178 -12.23 -8.86 -2.69
C LYS A 178 -11.95 -10.23 -2.06
N PRO A 179 -12.94 -10.85 -1.43
CA PRO A 179 -12.83 -12.24 -1.01
C PRO A 179 -12.34 -13.13 -2.16
N LEU A 180 -11.49 -14.08 -1.84
CA LEU A 180 -10.93 -15.00 -2.84
C LEU A 180 -12.03 -15.83 -3.48
N SER A 181 -11.96 -16.01 -4.79
CA SER A 181 -12.80 -16.92 -5.52
C SER A 181 -12.42 -18.37 -5.22
N ASN A 182 -13.33 -19.32 -5.51
CA ASN A 182 -13.02 -20.75 -5.43
C ASN A 182 -11.82 -21.14 -6.31
N GLU A 183 -11.66 -20.48 -7.44
CA GLU A 183 -10.52 -20.68 -8.33
C GLU A 183 -9.22 -20.20 -7.71
N ASP A 184 -9.21 -18.99 -7.10
CA ASP A 184 -8.05 -18.47 -6.39
C ASP A 184 -7.66 -19.36 -5.21
N CYS A 185 -8.64 -19.86 -4.45
CA CYS A 185 -8.40 -20.81 -3.36
C CYS A 185 -7.75 -22.09 -3.86
N ARG A 186 -8.24 -22.66 -4.96
CA ARG A 186 -7.63 -23.85 -5.57
C ARG A 186 -6.20 -23.58 -6.03
N LYS A 187 -5.93 -22.44 -6.68
CA LYS A 187 -4.57 -22.05 -7.07
C LYS A 187 -3.65 -21.92 -5.86
N MET A 188 -4.12 -21.25 -4.80
CA MET A 188 -3.33 -21.13 -3.57
C MET A 188 -3.04 -22.49 -2.94
N CYS A 189 -4.03 -23.38 -2.88
CA CYS A 189 -3.82 -24.74 -2.37
C CYS A 189 -2.80 -25.51 -3.24
N ALA A 190 -2.89 -25.40 -4.55
CA ALA A 190 -1.99 -26.13 -5.47
C ALA A 190 -0.54 -25.59 -5.40
N GLU A 191 -0.35 -24.29 -5.29
CA GLU A 191 0.97 -23.67 -5.34
C GLU A 191 1.69 -23.64 -3.97
N LEU A 192 0.93 -23.45 -2.87
CA LEU A 192 1.49 -23.32 -1.52
C LEU A 192 1.58 -24.64 -0.77
N ALA A 193 0.79 -25.63 -1.13
CA ALA A 193 0.86 -26.95 -0.48
C ALA A 193 2.09 -27.73 -0.95
N GLU A 194 2.75 -28.37 0.00
CA GLU A 194 3.83 -29.33 -0.26
C GLU A 194 3.28 -30.74 -0.56
N VAL A 195 2.00 -30.94 -0.25
CA VAL A 195 1.26 -32.20 -0.45
C VAL A 195 0.04 -31.92 -1.31
N LYS A 196 -0.32 -32.82 -2.22
CA LYS A 196 -1.55 -32.71 -3.00
C LYS A 196 -2.77 -32.65 -2.07
N ILE A 197 -3.49 -31.55 -2.11
CA ILE A 197 -4.75 -31.38 -1.39
C ILE A 197 -5.88 -31.78 -2.33
N ALA A 198 -6.78 -32.66 -1.86
CA ALA A 198 -7.95 -33.06 -2.63
C ALA A 198 -8.86 -31.84 -2.90
N THR A 199 -9.38 -31.75 -4.10
CA THR A 199 -10.21 -30.61 -4.56
C THR A 199 -11.42 -30.35 -3.65
N ASP A 200 -11.97 -31.42 -3.06
CA ASP A 200 -13.12 -31.34 -2.14
C ASP A 200 -12.77 -30.66 -0.82
N LEU A 201 -11.55 -30.80 -0.33
CA LEU A 201 -11.10 -30.16 0.90
C LEU A 201 -10.92 -28.63 0.70
N ALA A 202 -10.48 -28.20 -0.46
CA ALA A 202 -10.37 -26.77 -0.81
C ALA A 202 -11.74 -26.08 -0.90
N ASN A 203 -12.77 -26.82 -1.37
CA ASN A 203 -14.16 -26.33 -1.39
C ASN A 203 -14.76 -26.26 0.02
N TYR A 204 -14.40 -27.19 0.92
CA TYR A 204 -14.91 -27.27 2.28
C TYR A 204 -14.42 -26.08 3.16
N THR A 205 -13.18 -25.66 3.00
CA THR A 205 -12.65 -24.50 3.75
C THR A 205 -13.36 -23.21 3.38
N ASN A 206 -13.65 -23.04 2.09
CA ASN A 206 -14.35 -21.84 1.58
C ASN A 206 -15.83 -21.80 2.02
N GLY A 207 -16.49 -22.95 2.13
CA GLY A 207 -17.87 -23.04 2.63
C GLY A 207 -18.04 -22.72 4.11
N LYS A 208 -17.04 -23.02 4.94
CA LYS A 208 -17.07 -22.69 6.38
C LYS A 208 -16.92 -21.20 6.68
N ASP A 209 -16.16 -20.47 5.87
CA ASP A 209 -16.01 -19.02 6.07
C ASP A 209 -17.27 -18.24 5.64
N GLN A 210 -17.98 -18.73 4.63
CA GLN A 210 -19.30 -18.19 4.28
C GLN A 210 -20.36 -18.46 5.37
N ALA A 211 -20.38 -19.68 5.93
CA ALA A 211 -21.30 -20.03 7.02
C ALA A 211 -21.05 -19.26 8.32
N ARG A 212 -19.80 -18.89 8.63
CA ARG A 212 -19.46 -18.01 9.77
C ARG A 212 -19.86 -16.55 9.55
N GLY A 213 -19.94 -16.09 8.32
CA GLY A 213 -20.41 -14.75 7.97
C GLY A 213 -21.93 -14.58 8.18
N ASP A 214 -22.72 -15.64 7.99
CA ASP A 214 -24.19 -15.60 8.13
C ASP A 214 -24.69 -15.87 9.55
N ALA A 215 -23.84 -16.40 10.44
CA ALA A 215 -24.22 -16.68 11.83
C ALA A 215 -24.12 -15.47 12.79
N ARG A 216 -23.88 -14.27 12.27
CA ARG A 216 -23.84 -13.01 13.05
C ARG A 216 -24.89 -11.99 12.58
N LYS A 217 -26.07 -12.48 12.22
CA LYS A 217 -27.27 -11.66 12.11
C LYS A 217 -28.16 -11.88 13.30
#